data_6b86a0be81d90d85455734fd8949b47a
#
_entry.id   6b86a0be81d90d85455734fd8949b47a
#
_cell.length_a   1.000
_cell.length_b   1.000
_cell.length_c   1.000
_cell.angle_alpha   90.00
_cell.angle_beta   90.00
_cell.angle_gamma   90.00
#
_symmetry.space_group_name_H-M   'P 1'
#
loop_
_entity.id
_entity.type
_entity.pdbx_description
1 polymer ?
#
loop_
_entity_poly.entity_id
_entity_poly.type
_entity_poly.pdbx_seq_one_letter_code
_entity_poly.pdbx_strand_id
1 'polypeptide(L)'
;MIRNMVFDIGNVLMDFRWKEYMRSLFGEDETLIQTINQGIWHNGCWAAMDKGEMDGAATLRSAVAFAPQYEKEIKLTLDRVALAFHKCDYAIPWVQELKRLGLNAYYLSNYSAFSVEANPGVLDFILYMDGGVFSFEVKAVKPEPEIYRCLCDKYGLKPEDCLFTDDVPANVKRAKACGFQGIVFEGYEKTYPLIMKALR
;
A
#
# COMPACT_ATOMS: atom_id res chain seq x y z
N MET A 1 -2.78 -25.12 -8.78
CA MET A 1 -3.87 -24.85 -7.78
C MET A 1 -3.40 -23.72 -6.89
N ILE A 2 -4.22 -22.69 -6.67
CA ILE A 2 -3.84 -21.55 -5.81
C ILE A 2 -3.69 -22.02 -4.36
N ARG A 3 -2.56 -21.66 -3.76
CA ARG A 3 -2.22 -21.96 -2.35
C ARG A 3 -1.95 -20.69 -1.54
N ASN A 4 -1.61 -19.60 -2.24
CA ASN A 4 -1.18 -18.36 -1.62
C ASN A 4 -2.01 -17.21 -2.15
N MET A 5 -2.62 -16.46 -1.23
CA MET A 5 -3.24 -15.18 -1.53
C MET A 5 -2.25 -14.07 -1.23
N VAL A 6 -2.04 -13.17 -2.18
CA VAL A 6 -1.14 -12.01 -2.04
C VAL A 6 -1.95 -10.74 -2.20
N PHE A 7 -1.91 -9.89 -1.19
CA PHE A 7 -2.68 -8.63 -1.15
C PHE A 7 -1.78 -7.41 -1.31
N ASP A 8 -2.20 -6.45 -2.09
CA ASP A 8 -1.82 -5.08 -1.78
C ASP A 8 -2.47 -4.62 -0.48
N ILE A 9 -1.94 -3.57 0.12
CA ILE A 9 -2.45 -2.96 1.35
C ILE A 9 -3.27 -1.71 1.03
N GLY A 10 -2.65 -0.74 0.35
CA GLY A 10 -3.30 0.54 0.05
C GLY A 10 -4.53 0.38 -0.85
N ASN A 11 -5.65 0.98 -0.47
CA ASN A 11 -6.94 0.89 -1.15
C ASN A 11 -7.48 -0.55 -1.37
N VAL A 12 -6.85 -1.56 -0.71
CA VAL A 12 -7.30 -2.97 -0.72
C VAL A 12 -7.66 -3.43 0.69
N LEU A 13 -6.77 -3.32 1.66
CA LEU A 13 -7.01 -3.68 3.07
C LEU A 13 -7.06 -2.44 3.98
N MET A 14 -6.66 -1.30 3.46
CA MET A 14 -6.60 -0.02 4.13
C MET A 14 -6.83 1.10 3.12
N ASP A 15 -7.71 2.06 3.46
CA ASP A 15 -7.95 3.27 2.67
C ASP A 15 -6.91 4.34 2.99
N PHE A 16 -6.47 5.07 1.97
CA PHE A 16 -5.70 6.30 2.12
C PHE A 16 -6.58 7.50 1.78
N ARG A 17 -7.22 8.09 2.81
CA ARG A 17 -8.22 9.16 2.67
C ARG A 17 -7.58 10.54 2.73
N TRP A 18 -6.61 10.80 1.88
CA TRP A 18 -5.82 12.03 1.91
C TRP A 18 -6.67 13.31 1.77
N LYS A 19 -7.73 13.30 0.96
CA LYS A 19 -8.59 14.49 0.78
C LYS A 19 -9.35 14.86 2.06
N GLU A 20 -9.98 13.87 2.68
CA GLU A 20 -10.69 14.05 3.96
C GLU A 20 -9.73 14.50 5.05
N TYR A 21 -8.56 13.86 5.09
CA TYR A 21 -7.48 14.20 6.00
C TYR A 21 -7.03 15.66 5.81
N MET A 22 -6.70 16.09 4.59
CA MET A 22 -6.26 17.45 4.31
C MET A 22 -7.34 18.49 4.66
N ARG A 23 -8.61 18.21 4.35
CA ARG A 23 -9.73 19.08 4.75
C ARG A 23 -9.92 19.15 6.26
N SER A 24 -9.65 18.09 6.98
CA SER A 24 -9.70 18.10 8.44
C SER A 24 -8.63 19.01 9.09
N LEU A 25 -7.51 19.23 8.41
CA LEU A 25 -6.42 20.09 8.87
C LEU A 25 -6.60 21.56 8.44
N PHE A 26 -7.09 21.79 7.21
CA PHE A 26 -7.01 23.09 6.53
C PHE A 26 -8.36 23.62 6.03
N GLY A 27 -9.47 22.94 6.37
CA GLY A 27 -10.80 23.33 5.90
C GLY A 27 -10.92 23.23 4.37
N GLU A 28 -11.57 24.21 3.76
CA GLU A 28 -11.83 24.23 2.31
C GLU A 28 -10.82 25.07 1.52
N ASP A 29 -9.60 25.27 2.04
CA ASP A 29 -8.55 25.97 1.29
C ASP A 29 -7.96 25.04 0.21
N GLU A 30 -8.66 24.92 -0.89
CA GLU A 30 -8.27 24.05 -2.01
C GLU A 30 -6.89 24.43 -2.60
N THR A 31 -6.51 25.73 -2.59
CA THR A 31 -5.20 26.16 -3.10
C THR A 31 -4.07 25.62 -2.23
N LEU A 32 -4.18 25.76 -0.92
CA LEU A 32 -3.23 25.21 0.05
C LEU A 32 -3.19 23.67 -0.07
N ILE A 33 -4.35 23.01 -0.04
CA ILE A 33 -4.47 21.56 -0.11
C ILE A 33 -3.80 21.01 -1.35
N GLN A 34 -4.09 21.57 -2.54
CA GLN A 34 -3.49 21.11 -3.79
C GLN A 34 -1.99 21.38 -3.86
N THR A 35 -1.52 22.50 -3.34
CA THR A 35 -0.09 22.80 -3.30
C THR A 35 0.67 21.81 -2.43
N ILE A 36 0.18 21.51 -1.23
CA ILE A 36 0.79 20.51 -0.34
C ILE A 36 0.71 19.12 -0.95
N ASN A 37 -0.43 18.75 -1.56
CA ASN A 37 -0.61 17.49 -2.26
C ASN A 37 0.45 17.30 -3.35
N GLN A 38 0.69 18.32 -4.18
CA GLN A 38 1.75 18.26 -5.18
C GLN A 38 3.14 18.15 -4.54
N GLY A 39 3.41 18.91 -3.49
CA GLY A 39 4.71 18.93 -2.82
C GLY A 39 5.06 17.66 -2.06
N ILE A 40 4.09 16.91 -1.54
CA ILE A 40 4.33 15.68 -0.78
C ILE A 40 4.16 14.45 -1.66
N TRP A 41 2.98 14.26 -2.29
CA TRP A 41 2.64 13.00 -2.94
C TRP A 41 2.94 12.95 -4.44
N HIS A 42 3.15 14.09 -5.11
CA HIS A 42 3.29 14.14 -6.57
C HIS A 42 4.62 14.72 -7.08
N ASN A 43 5.53 15.17 -6.21
CA ASN A 43 6.87 15.65 -6.63
C ASN A 43 7.94 14.55 -6.66
N GLY A 44 7.55 13.27 -6.46
CA GLY A 44 8.44 12.12 -6.45
C GLY A 44 9.05 11.76 -5.10
N CYS A 45 9.01 12.65 -4.09
CA CYS A 45 9.62 12.36 -2.78
C CYS A 45 8.89 11.24 -2.03
N TRP A 46 7.56 11.15 -2.14
CA TRP A 46 6.80 10.05 -1.55
C TRP A 46 7.16 8.70 -2.19
N ALA A 47 7.24 8.65 -3.52
CA ALA A 47 7.65 7.44 -4.24
C ALA A 47 9.09 7.02 -3.88
N ALA A 48 10.01 7.97 -3.72
CA ALA A 48 11.37 7.71 -3.26
C ALA A 48 11.38 7.18 -1.81
N MET A 49 10.48 7.67 -0.95
CA MET A 49 10.31 7.19 0.42
C MET A 49 9.75 5.76 0.43
N ASP A 50 8.74 5.46 -0.41
CA ASP A 50 8.21 4.09 -0.57
C ASP A 50 9.26 3.12 -1.12
N LYS A 51 10.19 3.60 -1.94
CA LYS A 51 11.34 2.80 -2.39
C LYS A 51 12.45 2.69 -1.33
N GLY A 52 12.32 3.44 -0.23
CA GLY A 52 13.34 3.51 0.83
C GLY A 52 14.62 4.23 0.41
N GLU A 53 14.54 5.13 -0.58
CA GLU A 53 15.63 6.00 -1.04
C GLU A 53 15.65 7.34 -0.29
N MET A 54 14.53 7.70 0.37
CA MET A 54 14.38 8.89 1.21
C MET A 54 13.78 8.53 2.57
N ASP A 55 14.12 9.30 3.59
CA ASP A 55 13.47 9.28 4.90
C ASP A 55 12.43 10.41 5.06
N GLY A 56 11.69 10.41 6.17
CA GLY A 56 10.70 11.45 6.44
C GLY A 56 11.30 12.87 6.53
N ALA A 57 12.53 13.01 7.03
CA ALA A 57 13.19 14.30 7.14
C ALA A 57 13.61 14.84 5.76
N ALA A 58 14.11 13.99 4.87
CA ALA A 58 14.43 14.37 3.49
C ALA A 58 13.15 14.68 2.70
N THR A 59 12.07 13.94 2.93
CA THR A 59 10.75 14.21 2.33
C THR A 59 10.23 15.58 2.77
N LEU A 60 10.31 15.91 4.07
CA LEU A 60 9.93 17.21 4.59
C LEU A 60 10.74 18.33 3.90
N ARG A 61 12.07 18.20 3.84
CA ARG A 61 12.92 19.22 3.16
C ARG A 61 12.55 19.38 1.68
N SER A 62 12.29 18.29 0.97
CA SER A 62 11.88 18.32 -0.43
C SER A 62 10.53 19.02 -0.62
N ALA A 63 9.55 18.70 0.21
CA ALA A 63 8.22 19.31 0.15
C ALA A 63 8.26 20.80 0.50
N VAL A 64 9.07 21.20 1.51
CA VAL A 64 9.26 22.60 1.88
C VAL A 64 9.99 23.36 0.77
N ALA A 65 10.99 22.77 0.12
CA ALA A 65 11.67 23.41 -1.03
C ALA A 65 10.70 23.63 -2.21
N PHE A 66 9.71 22.77 -2.39
CA PHE A 66 8.65 22.92 -3.40
C PHE A 66 7.70 24.08 -3.08
N ALA A 67 7.32 24.27 -1.81
CA ALA A 67 6.35 25.27 -1.38
C ALA A 67 6.76 25.91 -0.04
N PRO A 68 7.83 26.74 -0.02
CA PRO A 68 8.42 27.26 1.22
C PRO A 68 7.48 28.18 2.03
N GLN A 69 6.49 28.80 1.38
CA GLN A 69 5.46 29.61 2.04
C GLN A 69 4.53 28.78 2.94
N TYR A 70 4.49 27.44 2.76
CA TYR A 70 3.62 26.52 3.52
C TYR A 70 4.42 25.54 4.40
N GLU A 71 5.62 25.91 4.85
CA GLU A 71 6.49 25.05 5.66
C GLU A 71 5.78 24.47 6.89
N LYS A 72 5.00 25.31 7.62
CA LYS A 72 4.29 24.88 8.83
C LYS A 72 3.19 23.88 8.52
N GLU A 73 2.45 24.11 7.47
CA GLU A 73 1.36 23.27 7.02
C GLU A 73 1.86 21.93 6.45
N ILE A 74 2.97 21.95 5.70
CA ILE A 74 3.64 20.74 5.20
C ILE A 74 4.14 19.90 6.39
N LYS A 75 4.79 20.53 7.36
CA LYS A 75 5.23 19.84 8.57
C LYS A 75 4.06 19.22 9.32
N LEU A 76 2.98 19.99 9.55
CA LEU A 76 1.77 19.50 10.21
C LEU A 76 1.15 18.31 9.48
N THR A 77 1.14 18.36 8.14
CA THR A 77 0.64 17.27 7.29
C THR A 77 1.46 16.00 7.47
N LEU A 78 2.78 16.07 7.48
CA LEU A 78 3.63 14.89 7.68
C LEU A 78 3.56 14.37 9.13
N ASP A 79 3.57 15.26 10.12
CA ASP A 79 3.50 14.90 11.56
C ASP A 79 2.18 14.16 11.90
N ARG A 80 1.10 14.38 11.14
CA ARG A 80 -0.23 13.80 11.40
C ARG A 80 -0.72 12.86 10.30
N VAL A 81 0.15 12.43 9.40
CA VAL A 81 -0.23 11.60 8.23
C VAL A 81 -0.94 10.29 8.62
N ALA A 82 -0.71 9.80 9.83
CA ALA A 82 -1.41 8.65 10.40
C ALA A 82 -2.94 8.78 10.30
N LEU A 83 -3.48 10.00 10.39
CA LEU A 83 -4.91 10.27 10.30
C LEU A 83 -5.50 10.05 8.90
N ALA A 84 -4.66 9.90 7.88
CA ALA A 84 -5.09 9.60 6.52
C ALA A 84 -5.32 8.10 6.28
N PHE A 85 -4.79 7.23 7.15
CA PHE A 85 -4.85 5.78 6.99
C PHE A 85 -6.00 5.18 7.78
N HIS A 86 -6.89 4.44 7.11
CA HIS A 86 -8.07 3.82 7.71
C HIS A 86 -8.13 2.35 7.34
N LYS A 87 -7.96 1.45 8.31
CA LYS A 87 -8.14 0.01 8.08
C LYS A 87 -9.57 -0.29 7.64
N CYS A 88 -9.73 -1.11 6.61
CA CYS A 88 -11.03 -1.59 6.18
C CYS A 88 -11.59 -2.62 7.18
N ASP A 89 -12.87 -2.54 7.50
CA ASP A 89 -13.50 -3.43 8.49
C ASP A 89 -13.44 -4.91 8.07
N TYR A 90 -13.42 -5.17 6.76
CA TYR A 90 -13.30 -6.52 6.22
C TYR A 90 -11.87 -7.08 6.19
N ALA A 91 -10.83 -6.27 6.45
CA ALA A 91 -9.43 -6.69 6.26
C ALA A 91 -9.08 -7.94 7.09
N ILE A 92 -9.26 -7.89 8.42
CA ILE A 92 -8.99 -9.04 9.29
C ILE A 92 -9.94 -10.22 9.01
N PRO A 93 -11.28 -10.05 8.96
CA PRO A 93 -12.20 -11.14 8.62
C PRO A 93 -11.85 -11.84 7.32
N TRP A 94 -11.50 -11.11 6.28
CA TRP A 94 -11.17 -11.68 4.97
C TRP A 94 -9.88 -12.51 5.01
N VAL A 95 -8.81 -11.99 5.61
CA VAL A 95 -7.57 -12.75 5.80
C VAL A 95 -7.82 -14.05 6.57
N GLN A 96 -8.55 -13.96 7.69
CA GLN A 96 -8.88 -15.13 8.53
C GLN A 96 -9.74 -16.17 7.80
N GLU A 97 -10.68 -15.73 6.96
CA GLU A 97 -11.49 -16.63 6.14
C GLU A 97 -10.63 -17.42 5.16
N LEU A 98 -9.74 -16.75 4.41
CA LEU A 98 -8.85 -17.42 3.47
C LEU A 98 -7.89 -18.39 4.17
N LYS A 99 -7.40 -18.04 5.36
CA LYS A 99 -6.61 -18.94 6.21
C LYS A 99 -7.41 -20.18 6.62
N ARG A 100 -8.70 -20.04 6.97
CA ARG A 100 -9.59 -21.19 7.30
C ARG A 100 -9.85 -22.07 6.09
N LEU A 101 -9.77 -21.55 4.87
CA LEU A 101 -9.84 -22.33 3.63
C LEU A 101 -8.52 -23.04 3.27
N GLY A 102 -7.49 -22.92 4.12
CA GLY A 102 -6.20 -23.56 3.94
C GLY A 102 -5.20 -22.80 3.07
N LEU A 103 -5.47 -21.53 2.76
CA LEU A 103 -4.55 -20.69 2.02
C LEU A 103 -3.54 -20.01 2.95
N ASN A 104 -2.33 -19.80 2.44
CA ASN A 104 -1.43 -18.81 3.05
C ASN A 104 -1.81 -17.41 2.57
N ALA A 105 -1.60 -16.41 3.41
CA ALA A 105 -1.88 -15.02 3.12
C ALA A 105 -0.61 -14.18 3.25
N TYR A 106 -0.29 -13.40 2.21
CA TYR A 106 0.88 -12.52 2.16
C TYR A 106 0.46 -11.12 1.74
N TYR A 107 1.29 -10.11 2.10
CA TYR A 107 1.15 -8.77 1.56
C TYR A 107 2.33 -8.43 0.63
N LEU A 108 2.07 -7.56 -0.36
CA LEU A 108 3.06 -6.98 -1.26
C LEU A 108 2.68 -5.53 -1.53
N SER A 109 3.32 -4.58 -0.87
CA SER A 109 2.87 -3.19 -0.88
C SER A 109 4.00 -2.19 -1.10
N ASN A 110 3.71 -1.16 -1.91
CA ASN A 110 4.52 0.06 -1.95
C ASN A 110 4.21 0.84 -0.67
N TYR A 111 5.12 0.80 0.30
CA TYR A 111 4.92 1.36 1.62
C TYR A 111 6.26 1.76 2.22
N SER A 112 6.33 2.90 2.92
CA SER A 112 7.57 3.41 3.50
C SER A 112 7.72 3.04 4.97
N ALA A 113 8.96 3.00 5.47
CA ALA A 113 9.23 2.87 6.90
C ALA A 113 8.54 3.98 7.71
N PHE A 114 8.57 5.21 7.20
CA PHE A 114 7.89 6.35 7.81
C PHE A 114 6.38 6.10 8.02
N SER A 115 5.70 5.52 7.01
CA SER A 115 4.26 5.22 7.11
C SER A 115 3.97 4.08 8.08
N VAL A 116 4.86 3.08 8.17
CA VAL A 116 4.75 1.99 9.18
C VAL A 116 4.88 2.55 10.60
N GLU A 117 5.86 3.42 10.83
CA GLU A 117 6.12 4.04 12.14
C GLU A 117 5.01 5.01 12.55
N ALA A 118 4.44 5.75 11.58
CA ALA A 118 3.39 6.73 11.85
C ALA A 118 2.11 6.09 12.40
N ASN A 119 1.72 4.90 11.95
CA ASN A 119 0.49 4.24 12.39
C ASN A 119 0.60 2.70 12.40
N PRO A 120 1.32 2.10 13.36
CA PRO A 120 1.46 0.65 13.43
C PRO A 120 0.12 -0.06 13.67
N GLY A 121 -0.87 0.59 14.30
CA GLY A 121 -2.16 0.01 14.60
C GLY A 121 -3.06 -0.20 13.37
N VAL A 122 -2.86 0.54 12.29
CA VAL A 122 -3.65 0.37 11.06
C VAL A 122 -3.28 -0.91 10.31
N LEU A 123 -2.10 -1.43 10.55
CA LEU A 123 -1.55 -2.62 9.90
C LEU A 123 -1.73 -3.91 10.73
N ASP A 124 -2.56 -3.92 11.79
CA ASP A 124 -2.71 -5.07 12.68
C ASP A 124 -3.23 -6.35 11.99
N PHE A 125 -3.84 -6.23 10.80
CA PHE A 125 -4.23 -7.37 9.96
C PHE A 125 -3.02 -8.21 9.50
N ILE A 126 -1.81 -7.64 9.41
CA ILE A 126 -0.61 -8.40 9.04
C ILE A 126 -0.25 -9.48 10.08
N LEU A 127 -0.69 -9.33 11.32
CA LEU A 127 -0.49 -10.32 12.38
C LEU A 127 -1.22 -11.65 12.09
N TYR A 128 -2.21 -11.64 11.21
CA TYR A 128 -2.96 -12.82 10.76
C TYR A 128 -2.42 -13.42 9.46
N MET A 129 -1.40 -12.77 8.83
CA MET A 129 -0.77 -13.22 7.60
C MET A 129 0.48 -14.06 7.88
N ASP A 130 0.91 -14.82 6.88
CA ASP A 130 2.14 -15.63 6.94
C ASP A 130 3.39 -14.79 6.69
N GLY A 131 3.22 -13.55 6.21
CA GLY A 131 4.27 -12.57 6.00
C GLY A 131 4.00 -11.65 4.82
N GLY A 132 5.06 -11.03 4.30
CA GLY A 132 4.97 -10.15 3.13
C GLY A 132 6.22 -9.34 2.89
N VAL A 133 6.12 -8.40 1.97
CA VAL A 133 7.19 -7.50 1.57
C VAL A 133 6.65 -6.07 1.47
N PHE A 134 7.29 -5.16 2.17
CA PHE A 134 7.21 -3.73 1.93
C PHE A 134 8.32 -3.31 0.96
N SER A 135 8.01 -2.41 0.05
CA SER A 135 8.94 -1.94 -0.97
C SER A 135 10.22 -1.32 -0.39
N PHE A 136 10.11 -0.57 0.72
CA PHE A 136 11.27 0.05 1.36
C PHE A 136 12.31 -0.98 1.87
N GLU A 137 11.87 -2.20 2.23
CA GLU A 137 12.76 -3.27 2.72
C GLU A 137 13.68 -3.80 1.60
N VAL A 138 13.14 -3.87 0.38
CA VAL A 138 13.80 -4.51 -0.77
C VAL A 138 14.29 -3.53 -1.85
N LYS A 139 14.07 -2.22 -1.63
CA LYS A 139 14.45 -1.14 -2.56
C LYS A 139 13.87 -1.32 -3.98
N ALA A 140 12.70 -1.94 -4.06
CA ALA A 140 11.97 -2.17 -5.31
C ALA A 140 10.49 -1.91 -5.07
N VAL A 141 9.83 -1.27 -6.04
CA VAL A 141 8.40 -0.90 -5.97
C VAL A 141 7.59 -1.62 -7.05
N LYS A 142 6.30 -1.88 -6.81
CA LYS A 142 5.38 -2.29 -7.87
C LYS A 142 5.24 -1.12 -8.86
N PRO A 143 5.25 -1.38 -10.19
CA PRO A 143 5.27 -2.66 -10.89
C PRO A 143 6.68 -3.14 -11.31
N GLU A 144 7.76 -2.83 -10.62
CA GLU A 144 9.09 -3.40 -10.89
C GLU A 144 9.03 -4.92 -10.65
N PRO A 145 9.56 -5.79 -11.56
CA PRO A 145 9.46 -7.25 -11.39
C PRO A 145 10.25 -7.77 -10.19
N GLU A 146 11.22 -7.01 -9.71
CA GLU A 146 12.09 -7.31 -8.57
C GLU A 146 11.29 -7.55 -7.30
N ILE A 147 10.29 -6.71 -6.99
CA ILE A 147 9.51 -6.83 -5.74
C ILE A 147 8.70 -8.13 -5.69
N TYR A 148 8.17 -8.60 -6.85
CA TYR A 148 7.44 -9.87 -6.94
C TYR A 148 8.38 -11.06 -6.75
N ARG A 149 9.60 -11.00 -7.32
CA ARG A 149 10.64 -12.01 -7.11
C ARG A 149 11.09 -12.06 -5.66
N CYS A 150 11.34 -10.90 -5.03
CA CYS A 150 11.71 -10.82 -3.62
C CYS A 150 10.67 -11.50 -2.71
N LEU A 151 9.36 -11.33 -2.97
CA LEU A 151 8.33 -12.04 -2.21
C LEU A 151 8.45 -13.55 -2.39
N CYS A 152 8.59 -14.02 -3.64
CA CYS A 152 8.72 -15.45 -3.92
C CYS A 152 9.95 -16.06 -3.27
N ASP A 153 11.11 -15.40 -3.41
CA ASP A 153 12.39 -15.86 -2.86
C ASP A 153 12.36 -15.89 -1.33
N LYS A 154 11.80 -14.84 -0.70
CA LYS A 154 11.72 -14.71 0.77
C LYS A 154 10.92 -15.85 1.42
N TYR A 155 9.87 -16.32 0.76
CA TYR A 155 8.93 -17.30 1.32
C TYR A 155 8.89 -18.63 0.57
N GLY A 156 9.75 -18.85 -0.43
CA GLY A 156 9.80 -20.07 -1.23
C GLY A 156 8.53 -20.30 -2.04
N LEU A 157 7.89 -19.22 -2.54
CA LEU A 157 6.63 -19.30 -3.25
C LEU A 157 6.86 -19.61 -4.73
N LYS A 158 5.97 -20.41 -5.31
CA LYS A 158 5.86 -20.57 -6.76
C LYS A 158 4.85 -19.56 -7.29
N PRO A 159 5.22 -18.68 -8.23
CA PRO A 159 4.31 -17.65 -8.75
C PRO A 159 2.97 -18.22 -9.24
N GLU A 160 2.98 -19.39 -9.91
CA GLU A 160 1.79 -20.06 -10.43
C GLU A 160 0.81 -20.55 -9.35
N ASP A 161 1.27 -20.71 -8.10
CA ASP A 161 0.44 -21.05 -6.94
C ASP A 161 -0.08 -19.80 -6.18
N CYS A 162 0.22 -18.59 -6.68
CA CYS A 162 -0.13 -17.33 -6.05
C CYS A 162 -1.24 -16.58 -6.82
N LEU A 163 -2.22 -16.07 -6.09
CA LEU A 163 -3.24 -15.14 -6.59
C LEU A 163 -2.98 -13.76 -5.97
N PHE A 164 -2.68 -12.76 -6.82
CA PHE A 164 -2.41 -11.38 -6.41
C PHE A 164 -3.62 -10.48 -6.65
N THR A 165 -3.96 -9.63 -5.70
CA THR A 165 -4.98 -8.58 -5.85
C THR A 165 -4.42 -7.21 -5.47
N ASP A 166 -4.73 -6.20 -6.30
CA ASP A 166 -4.19 -4.85 -6.21
C ASP A 166 -5.15 -3.90 -6.96
N ASP A 167 -5.38 -2.69 -6.46
CA ASP A 167 -6.27 -1.69 -7.07
C ASP A 167 -5.67 -1.05 -8.33
N VAL A 168 -4.35 -1.16 -8.53
CA VAL A 168 -3.64 -0.62 -9.70
C VAL A 168 -3.50 -1.69 -10.79
N PRO A 169 -4.19 -1.55 -11.96
CA PRO A 169 -4.15 -2.55 -13.03
C PRO A 169 -2.73 -2.85 -13.55
N ALA A 170 -1.82 -1.86 -13.52
CA ALA A 170 -0.44 -2.05 -13.95
C ALA A 170 0.32 -3.04 -13.05
N ASN A 171 0.07 -3.02 -11.74
CA ASN A 171 0.65 -3.94 -10.78
C ASN A 171 0.16 -5.37 -11.03
N VAL A 172 -1.15 -5.55 -11.23
CA VAL A 172 -1.75 -6.85 -11.56
C VAL A 172 -1.22 -7.39 -12.89
N LYS A 173 -1.10 -6.52 -13.91
CA LYS A 173 -0.51 -6.90 -15.20
C LYS A 173 0.93 -7.37 -15.04
N ARG A 174 1.72 -6.69 -14.22
CA ARG A 174 3.11 -7.10 -13.96
C ARG A 174 3.17 -8.41 -13.17
N ALA A 175 2.34 -8.60 -12.15
CA ALA A 175 2.25 -9.86 -11.41
C ALA A 175 1.99 -11.04 -12.36
N LYS A 176 1.03 -10.90 -13.30
CA LYS A 176 0.76 -11.92 -14.32
C LYS A 176 1.97 -12.19 -15.21
N ALA A 177 2.72 -11.16 -15.60
CA ALA A 177 3.96 -11.33 -16.36
C ALA A 177 5.08 -12.02 -15.55
N CYS A 178 5.00 -11.97 -14.21
CA CYS A 178 5.89 -12.71 -13.32
C CYS A 178 5.37 -14.13 -12.98
N GLY A 179 4.27 -14.59 -13.59
CA GLY A 179 3.73 -15.94 -13.42
C GLY A 179 2.62 -16.07 -12.38
N PHE A 180 2.25 -15.00 -11.67
CA PHE A 180 1.11 -15.00 -10.74
C PHE A 180 -0.23 -15.09 -11.50
N GLN A 181 -1.27 -15.60 -10.84
CA GLN A 181 -2.63 -15.20 -11.19
C GLN A 181 -2.91 -13.81 -10.58
N GLY A 182 -3.84 -13.06 -11.17
CA GLY A 182 -4.11 -11.71 -10.66
C GLY A 182 -5.52 -11.24 -10.96
N ILE A 183 -6.09 -10.52 -10.00
CA ILE A 183 -7.42 -9.90 -10.08
C ILE A 183 -7.26 -8.43 -9.68
N VAL A 184 -7.75 -7.50 -10.52
CA VAL A 184 -7.79 -6.08 -10.16
C VAL A 184 -8.84 -5.90 -9.07
N PHE A 185 -8.47 -5.22 -8.00
CA PHE A 185 -9.38 -4.91 -6.90
C PHE A 185 -10.26 -3.70 -7.27
N GLU A 186 -11.55 -3.92 -7.33
CA GLU A 186 -12.56 -2.89 -7.61
C GLU A 186 -13.53 -2.68 -6.42
N GLY A 187 -13.02 -2.89 -5.19
CA GLY A 187 -13.80 -2.92 -3.97
C GLY A 187 -14.13 -4.35 -3.53
N TYR A 188 -14.30 -4.51 -2.20
CA TYR A 188 -14.49 -5.83 -1.58
C TYR A 188 -15.66 -6.63 -2.18
N GLU A 189 -16.85 -6.00 -2.28
CA GLU A 189 -18.07 -6.64 -2.75
C GLU A 189 -17.98 -7.19 -4.18
N LYS A 190 -17.21 -6.52 -5.05
CA LYS A 190 -17.01 -6.96 -6.42
C LYS A 190 -15.90 -8.00 -6.54
N THR A 191 -14.81 -7.83 -5.79
CA THR A 191 -13.59 -8.61 -5.97
C THR A 191 -13.65 -9.94 -5.21
N TYR A 192 -14.25 -9.96 -4.03
CA TYR A 192 -14.37 -11.18 -3.22
C TYR A 192 -14.97 -12.36 -3.98
N PRO A 193 -16.13 -12.25 -4.68
CA PRO A 193 -16.70 -13.38 -5.44
C PRO A 193 -15.77 -13.88 -6.56
N LEU A 194 -15.00 -13.00 -7.18
CA LEU A 194 -14.05 -13.37 -8.23
C LEU A 194 -12.89 -14.19 -7.67
N ILE A 195 -12.38 -13.78 -6.50
CA ILE A 195 -11.33 -14.52 -5.78
C ILE A 195 -11.86 -15.89 -5.38
N MET A 196 -13.02 -15.97 -4.75
CA MET A 196 -13.62 -17.25 -4.33
C MET A 196 -13.90 -18.20 -5.51
N LYS A 197 -14.19 -17.66 -6.71
CA LYS A 197 -14.31 -18.45 -7.94
C LYS A 197 -12.96 -18.97 -8.42
N ALA A 198 -11.90 -18.18 -8.32
CA ALA A 198 -10.54 -18.56 -8.76
C ALA A 198 -9.89 -19.62 -7.85
N LEU A 199 -10.35 -19.74 -6.62
CA LEU A 199 -9.88 -20.71 -5.63
C LEU A 199 -10.52 -22.13 -5.76
N ARG A 200 -11.59 -22.27 -6.54
CA ARG A 200 -12.27 -23.53 -6.84
C ARG A 200 -11.60 -24.29 -7.97
#